data_4cacdb8ed1792ca29f91ae62b081c9ad
#
_entry.id   4cacdb8ed1792ca29f91ae62b081c9ad
#
_cell.length_a   1.000
_cell.length_b   1.000
_cell.length_c   1.000
_cell.angle_alpha   90.00
_cell.angle_beta   90.00
_cell.angle_gamma   90.00
#
_symmetry.space_group_name_H-M   'P 1'
#
loop_
_entity.id
_entity.type
_entity.pdbx_description
1 polymer ?
#
loop_
_entity_poly.entity_id
_entity_poly.type
_entity_poly.pdbx_seq_one_letter_code
_entity_poly.pdbx_strand_id
1 'polypeptide(L)'
;MKSNSVIECLLDHKSIRAYSDQDPTDEVIETIVRAAQQAPFAAQSYSFLLSRDRPKNAFKAPLLFTVCVDMYKFERIMEVRGWKRRTNDLNSIWMAVQDASYAAQNLIISGRSLGLGSCLLGAAPSYADKIAEQYALPERVFPMVQLTMGYPDEAPPC
;
A
#
# COMPACT_ATOMS: atom_id res chain seq x y z
N MET A 1 23.27 -20.62 -5.76
CA MET A 1 21.80 -20.40 -5.71
C MET A 1 21.34 -19.98 -7.11
N LYS A 2 20.20 -20.49 -7.61
CA LYS A 2 19.64 -19.95 -8.86
C LYS A 2 19.07 -18.55 -8.54
N SER A 3 19.36 -17.57 -9.39
CA SER A 3 18.91 -16.19 -9.24
C SER A 3 18.34 -15.66 -10.56
N ASN A 4 17.53 -14.64 -10.46
CA ASN A 4 17.03 -13.78 -11.52
C ASN A 4 16.70 -12.40 -10.95
N SER A 5 16.36 -11.44 -11.80
CA SER A 5 16.08 -10.06 -11.38
C SER A 5 15.01 -9.92 -10.29
N VAL A 6 14.00 -10.79 -10.27
CA VAL A 6 12.96 -10.78 -9.24
C VAL A 6 13.51 -11.26 -7.90
N ILE A 7 14.28 -12.35 -7.89
CA ILE A 7 14.89 -12.88 -6.66
C ILE A 7 15.91 -11.88 -6.10
N GLU A 8 16.72 -11.27 -6.97
CA GLU A 8 17.67 -10.23 -6.57
C GLU A 8 16.96 -9.03 -5.95
N CYS A 9 15.87 -8.56 -6.57
CA CYS A 9 15.03 -7.50 -6.04
C CYS A 9 14.48 -7.82 -4.63
N LEU A 10 14.08 -9.06 -4.39
CA LEU A 10 13.56 -9.49 -3.09
C LEU A 10 14.67 -9.61 -2.04
N LEU A 11 15.80 -10.20 -2.38
CA LEU A 11 16.92 -10.44 -1.46
C LEU A 11 17.65 -9.15 -1.05
N ASP A 12 17.66 -8.15 -1.92
CA ASP A 12 18.26 -6.85 -1.63
C ASP A 12 17.28 -5.86 -0.96
N HIS A 13 16.15 -6.32 -0.42
CA HIS A 13 15.16 -5.45 0.21
C HIS A 13 15.72 -4.75 1.44
N LYS A 14 15.55 -3.40 1.47
CA LYS A 14 15.95 -2.53 2.57
C LYS A 14 14.89 -1.46 2.81
N SER A 15 14.70 -1.08 4.06
CA SER A 15 13.86 0.06 4.40
C SER A 15 14.61 1.36 4.12
N ILE A 16 14.07 2.18 3.22
CA ILE A 16 14.63 3.50 2.84
C ILE A 16 13.86 4.60 3.55
N ARG A 17 14.61 5.50 4.22
CA ARG A 17 14.06 6.62 5.00
C ARG A 17 14.64 7.97 4.61
N ALA A 18 15.64 8.00 3.70
CA ALA A 18 16.14 9.21 3.07
C ALA A 18 15.89 9.16 1.56
N TYR A 19 15.32 10.22 1.03
CA TYR A 19 14.86 10.28 -0.36
C TYR A 19 15.46 11.50 -1.07
N SER A 20 15.91 11.31 -2.31
CA SER A 20 16.40 12.38 -3.17
C SER A 20 15.30 13.40 -3.48
N ASP A 21 15.70 14.55 -4.03
CA ASP A 21 14.74 15.59 -4.42
C ASP A 21 13.94 15.25 -5.68
N GLN A 22 14.29 14.17 -6.38
CA GLN A 22 13.56 13.72 -7.56
C GLN A 22 12.23 13.09 -7.17
N ASP A 23 11.13 13.63 -7.70
CA ASP A 23 9.80 13.03 -7.53
C ASP A 23 9.53 11.96 -8.60
N PRO A 24 8.91 10.84 -8.24
CA PRO A 24 8.41 9.87 -9.22
C PRO A 24 7.35 10.50 -10.13
N THR A 25 7.45 10.19 -11.43
CA THR A 25 6.47 10.68 -12.42
C THR A 25 5.12 10.00 -12.25
N ASP A 26 4.05 10.61 -12.80
CA ASP A 26 2.71 10.01 -12.80
C ASP A 26 2.69 8.64 -13.49
N GLU A 27 3.48 8.47 -14.56
CA GLU A 27 3.62 7.18 -15.25
C GLU A 27 4.21 6.08 -14.35
N VAL A 28 5.24 6.42 -13.56
CA VAL A 28 5.83 5.50 -12.57
C VAL A 28 4.79 5.14 -11.51
N ILE A 29 4.08 6.14 -10.97
CA ILE A 29 3.05 5.93 -9.95
C ILE A 29 1.93 5.03 -10.50
N GLU A 30 1.43 5.31 -11.68
CA GLU A 30 0.40 4.49 -12.34
C GLU A 30 0.87 3.05 -12.53
N THR A 31 2.10 2.87 -13.01
CA THR A 31 2.69 1.55 -13.26
C THR A 31 2.75 0.71 -11.97
N ILE A 32 3.27 1.27 -10.88
CA ILE A 32 3.38 0.54 -9.61
C ILE A 32 2.03 0.23 -9.00
N VAL A 33 1.05 1.14 -9.11
CA VAL A 33 -0.31 0.93 -8.61
C VAL A 33 -1.01 -0.16 -9.42
N ARG A 34 -0.89 -0.16 -10.75
CA ARG A 34 -1.44 -1.23 -11.60
C ARG A 34 -0.82 -2.59 -11.29
N ALA A 35 0.49 -2.64 -11.07
CA ALA A 35 1.17 -3.86 -10.66
C ALA A 35 0.69 -4.34 -9.28
N ALA A 36 0.48 -3.43 -8.34
CA ALA A 36 -0.06 -3.74 -7.03
C ALA A 36 -1.47 -4.34 -7.10
N GLN A 37 -2.31 -3.84 -8.00
CA GLN A 37 -3.67 -4.34 -8.21
C GLN A 37 -3.73 -5.75 -8.81
N GLN A 38 -2.63 -6.27 -9.36
CA GLN A 38 -2.51 -7.66 -9.84
C GLN A 38 -2.12 -8.66 -8.74
N ALA A 39 -2.02 -8.22 -7.49
CA ALA A 39 -1.82 -9.13 -6.37
C ALA A 39 -2.97 -10.16 -6.27
N PRO A 40 -2.69 -11.40 -5.81
CA PRO A 40 -3.77 -12.34 -5.52
C PRO A 40 -4.73 -11.74 -4.49
N PHE A 41 -6.02 -11.98 -4.66
CA PHE A 41 -7.05 -11.46 -3.76
C PHE A 41 -8.23 -12.42 -3.63
N ALA A 42 -8.97 -12.30 -2.53
CA ALA A 42 -10.25 -12.95 -2.34
C ALA A 42 -11.41 -12.09 -2.88
N ALA A 43 -11.39 -10.77 -2.60
CA ALA A 43 -12.48 -9.85 -2.95
C ALA A 43 -11.98 -8.43 -3.33
N GLN A 44 -10.67 -8.21 -3.48
CA GLN A 44 -10.07 -6.88 -3.63
C GLN A 44 -10.53 -5.88 -2.56
N SER A 45 -10.66 -6.35 -1.32
CA SER A 45 -11.16 -5.56 -0.19
C SER A 45 -10.09 -4.63 0.37
N TYR A 46 -9.46 -3.84 -0.49
CA TYR A 46 -8.46 -2.84 -0.14
C TYR A 46 -8.57 -1.59 -1.00
N SER A 47 -8.05 -0.48 -0.51
CA SER A 47 -7.88 0.77 -1.23
C SER A 47 -6.53 1.39 -0.93
N PHE A 48 -5.99 2.13 -1.88
CA PHE A 48 -4.80 2.96 -1.70
C PHE A 48 -5.19 4.42 -1.64
N LEU A 49 -4.70 5.12 -0.61
CA LEU A 49 -4.69 6.57 -0.57
C LEU A 49 -3.27 7.04 -0.86
N LEU A 50 -3.11 8.10 -1.61
CA LEU A 50 -1.81 8.65 -1.95
C LEU A 50 -1.70 10.11 -1.51
N SER A 51 -0.70 10.41 -0.68
CA SER A 51 -0.25 11.76 -0.41
C SER A 51 1.03 12.06 -1.19
N ARG A 52 1.07 13.22 -1.85
CA ARG A 52 2.24 13.81 -2.51
C ARG A 52 2.74 15.06 -1.76
N ASP A 53 2.23 15.30 -0.57
CA ASP A 53 2.61 16.42 0.29
C ASP A 53 3.91 16.09 1.03
N ARG A 54 5.02 16.15 0.31
CA ARG A 54 6.38 15.81 0.82
C ARG A 54 6.67 16.41 2.20
N PRO A 55 6.38 17.70 2.50
CA PRO A 55 6.63 18.28 3.82
C PRO A 55 5.89 17.59 4.97
N LYS A 56 4.70 17.04 4.71
CA LYS A 56 3.87 16.37 5.72
C LYS A 56 4.08 14.86 5.76
N ASN A 57 4.60 14.27 4.69
CA ASN A 57 4.87 12.85 4.63
C ASN A 57 6.00 12.46 5.58
N ALA A 58 5.90 11.26 6.18
CA ALA A 58 6.97 10.69 6.99
C ALA A 58 8.28 10.65 6.17
N PHE A 59 9.40 10.96 6.82
CA PHE A 59 10.73 11.05 6.20
C PHE A 59 10.81 12.03 5.03
N LYS A 60 9.87 12.98 4.92
CA LYS A 60 9.73 13.88 3.77
C LYS A 60 9.73 13.13 2.44
N ALA A 61 9.13 11.94 2.42
CA ALA A 61 9.04 11.11 1.24
C ALA A 61 8.17 11.79 0.16
N PRO A 62 8.52 11.68 -1.15
CA PRO A 62 7.72 12.24 -2.22
C PRO A 62 6.33 11.59 -2.31
N LEU A 63 6.24 10.31 -1.95
CA LEU A 63 4.98 9.54 -1.93
C LEU A 63 4.76 8.91 -0.55
N LEU A 64 3.54 9.05 -0.03
CA LEU A 64 3.06 8.30 1.11
C LEU A 64 1.77 7.59 0.71
N PHE A 65 1.85 6.28 0.54
CA PHE A 65 0.66 5.45 0.37
C PHE A 65 0.11 5.05 1.74
N THR A 66 -1.20 5.15 1.90
CA THR A 66 -1.92 4.49 3.00
C THR A 66 -2.72 3.34 2.40
N VAL A 67 -2.37 2.13 2.80
CA VAL A 67 -3.09 0.92 2.38
C VAL A 67 -4.20 0.67 3.39
N CYS A 68 -5.43 0.70 2.91
CA CYS A 68 -6.60 0.49 3.74
C CYS A 68 -7.23 -0.88 3.47
N VAL A 69 -7.69 -1.53 4.53
CA VAL A 69 -8.74 -2.54 4.43
C VAL A 69 -10.03 -1.81 4.06
N ASP A 70 -10.71 -2.25 3.00
CA ASP A 70 -11.88 -1.59 2.45
C ASP A 70 -13.04 -2.58 2.29
N MET A 71 -13.81 -2.73 3.37
CA MET A 71 -15.01 -3.54 3.36
C MET A 71 -16.22 -2.79 2.79
N TYR A 72 -16.20 -1.44 2.84
CA TYR A 72 -17.27 -0.60 2.32
C TYR A 72 -17.49 -0.84 0.81
N LYS A 73 -16.42 -0.80 0.03
CA LYS A 73 -16.47 -1.06 -1.41
C LYS A 73 -17.12 -2.40 -1.74
N PHE A 74 -16.71 -3.45 -1.04
CA PHE A 74 -17.25 -4.80 -1.25
C PHE A 74 -18.74 -4.89 -0.89
N GLU A 75 -19.14 -4.30 0.23
CA GLU A 75 -20.53 -4.27 0.66
C GLU A 75 -21.42 -3.50 -0.32
N ARG A 76 -20.95 -2.37 -0.83
CA ARG A 76 -21.66 -1.60 -1.86
C ARG A 76 -21.86 -2.40 -3.14
N ILE A 77 -20.85 -3.16 -3.58
CA ILE A 77 -20.98 -4.04 -4.75
C ILE A 77 -22.02 -5.13 -4.49
N MET A 78 -21.98 -5.76 -3.32
CA MET A 78 -22.96 -6.79 -2.94
C MET A 78 -24.38 -6.23 -2.91
N GLU A 79 -24.57 -5.08 -2.30
CA GLU A 79 -25.85 -4.39 -2.21
C GLU A 79 -26.43 -4.09 -3.60
N VAL A 80 -25.65 -3.47 -4.49
CA VAL A 80 -26.06 -3.16 -5.87
C VAL A 80 -26.42 -4.42 -6.66
N ARG A 81 -25.75 -5.55 -6.40
CA ARG A 81 -25.99 -6.83 -7.06
C ARG A 81 -27.05 -7.72 -6.38
N GLY A 82 -27.59 -7.27 -5.25
CA GLY A 82 -28.54 -8.06 -4.45
C GLY A 82 -27.90 -9.33 -3.85
N TRP A 83 -26.59 -9.34 -3.67
CA TRP A 83 -25.88 -10.48 -3.09
C TRP A 83 -25.97 -10.46 -1.57
N LYS A 84 -26.03 -11.63 -0.96
CA LYS A 84 -26.00 -11.79 0.50
C LYS A 84 -24.65 -12.32 0.95
N ARG A 85 -24.07 -11.65 1.94
CA ARG A 85 -22.85 -12.11 2.59
C ARG A 85 -23.11 -13.44 3.32
N ARG A 86 -22.26 -14.42 3.10
CA ARG A 86 -22.32 -15.75 3.74
C ARG A 86 -21.25 -15.96 4.82
N THR A 87 -20.46 -14.95 5.12
CA THR A 87 -19.37 -15.01 6.11
C THR A 87 -19.61 -14.01 7.24
N ASN A 88 -18.97 -14.24 8.37
CA ASN A 88 -18.99 -13.29 9.50
C ASN A 88 -17.97 -12.16 9.30
N ASP A 89 -18.05 -11.12 10.14
CA ASP A 89 -17.17 -9.96 10.05
C ASP A 89 -15.70 -10.31 10.27
N LEU A 90 -15.38 -11.21 11.20
CA LEU A 90 -14.00 -11.62 11.48
C LEU A 90 -13.35 -12.24 10.24
N ASN A 91 -14.02 -13.17 9.58
CA ASN A 91 -13.49 -13.79 8.35
C ASN A 91 -13.37 -12.77 7.22
N SER A 92 -14.32 -11.83 7.11
CA SER A 92 -14.27 -10.78 6.10
C SER A 92 -13.08 -9.85 6.31
N ILE A 93 -12.84 -9.40 7.54
CA ILE A 93 -11.68 -8.56 7.89
C ILE A 93 -10.38 -9.35 7.64
N TRP A 94 -10.33 -10.63 8.03
CA TRP A 94 -9.15 -11.46 7.82
C TRP A 94 -8.78 -11.57 6.33
N MET A 95 -9.75 -11.82 5.46
CA MET A 95 -9.53 -11.86 4.00
C MET A 95 -9.10 -10.49 3.48
N ALA A 96 -9.72 -9.41 3.94
CA ALA A 96 -9.39 -8.07 3.50
C ALA A 96 -7.97 -7.64 3.93
N VAL A 97 -7.50 -8.04 5.10
CA VAL A 97 -6.11 -7.84 5.54
C VAL A 97 -5.14 -8.59 4.64
N GLN A 98 -5.46 -9.82 4.24
CA GLN A 98 -4.63 -10.57 3.29
C GLN A 98 -4.58 -9.89 1.93
N ASP A 99 -5.73 -9.51 1.36
CA ASP A 99 -5.81 -8.79 0.09
C ASP A 99 -4.96 -7.51 0.12
N ALA A 100 -5.11 -6.71 1.17
CA ALA A 100 -4.35 -5.46 1.36
C ALA A 100 -2.84 -5.72 1.51
N SER A 101 -2.46 -6.78 2.23
CA SER A 101 -1.03 -7.13 2.45
C SER A 101 -0.35 -7.57 1.17
N TYR A 102 -1.02 -8.40 0.34
CA TYR A 102 -0.48 -8.83 -0.94
C TYR A 102 -0.34 -7.66 -1.91
N ALA A 103 -1.33 -6.77 -1.95
CA ALA A 103 -1.28 -5.57 -2.77
C ALA A 103 -0.16 -4.61 -2.31
N ALA A 104 0.02 -4.42 -0.99
CA ALA A 104 1.13 -3.63 -0.45
C ALA A 104 2.49 -4.22 -0.83
N GLN A 105 2.65 -5.53 -0.75
CA GLN A 105 3.91 -6.19 -1.15
C GLN A 105 4.19 -6.03 -2.65
N ASN A 106 3.18 -6.18 -3.51
CA ASN A 106 3.36 -5.93 -4.94
C ASN A 106 3.74 -4.47 -5.22
N LEU A 107 3.17 -3.51 -4.47
CA LEU A 107 3.52 -2.09 -4.57
C LEU A 107 5.01 -1.86 -4.25
N ILE A 108 5.51 -2.51 -3.20
CA ILE A 108 6.92 -2.43 -2.80
C ILE A 108 7.83 -3.02 -3.88
N ILE A 109 7.53 -4.23 -4.36
CA ILE A 109 8.36 -4.93 -5.36
C ILE A 109 8.37 -4.16 -6.68
N SER A 110 7.21 -3.71 -7.16
CA SER A 110 7.11 -2.95 -8.40
C SER A 110 7.83 -1.61 -8.31
N GLY A 111 7.67 -0.88 -7.20
CA GLY A 111 8.42 0.36 -6.97
C GLY A 111 9.92 0.13 -7.00
N ARG A 112 10.39 -0.90 -6.30
CA ARG A 112 11.80 -1.26 -6.25
C ARG A 112 12.36 -1.64 -7.63
N SER A 113 11.61 -2.38 -8.43
CA SER A 113 12.02 -2.74 -9.80
C SER A 113 12.20 -1.53 -10.72
N LEU A 114 11.61 -0.38 -10.35
CA LEU A 114 11.74 0.91 -11.04
C LEU A 114 12.71 1.87 -10.31
N GLY A 115 13.53 1.36 -9.37
CA GLY A 115 14.54 2.13 -8.67
C GLY A 115 14.02 2.92 -7.46
N LEU A 116 12.77 2.75 -7.05
CA LEU A 116 12.24 3.39 -5.84
C LEU A 116 12.62 2.58 -4.60
N GLY A 117 12.94 3.29 -3.53
CA GLY A 117 13.06 2.74 -2.19
C GLY A 117 11.78 2.97 -1.39
N SER A 118 11.56 2.16 -0.35
CA SER A 118 10.36 2.27 0.46
C SER A 118 10.60 1.92 1.93
N CYS A 119 9.70 2.39 2.80
CA CYS A 119 9.65 1.98 4.20
C CYS A 119 8.19 1.77 4.64
N LEU A 120 7.90 0.58 5.17
CA LEU A 120 6.61 0.29 5.81
C LEU A 120 6.53 0.93 7.20
N LEU A 121 5.41 1.57 7.48
CA LEU A 121 5.10 2.24 8.74
C LEU A 121 3.91 1.52 9.40
N GLY A 122 4.22 0.56 10.24
CA GLY A 122 3.23 -0.29 10.92
C GLY A 122 2.38 0.43 11.97
N ALA A 123 2.68 1.70 12.30
CA ALA A 123 1.94 2.46 13.28
C ALA A 123 0.63 3.09 12.75
N ALA A 124 0.30 2.95 11.47
CA ALA A 124 -0.91 3.53 10.88
C ALA A 124 -2.21 3.21 11.66
N PRO A 125 -2.43 1.99 12.17
CA PRO A 125 -3.61 1.69 12.99
C PRO A 125 -3.73 2.54 14.26
N SER A 126 -2.60 2.96 14.85
CA SER A 126 -2.60 3.81 16.05
C SER A 126 -3.05 5.25 15.78
N TYR A 127 -3.14 5.63 14.51
CA TYR A 127 -3.58 6.95 14.05
C TYR A 127 -4.78 6.86 13.10
N ALA A 128 -5.48 5.72 13.12
CA ALA A 128 -6.55 5.42 12.16
C ALA A 128 -7.63 6.50 12.15
N ASP A 129 -8.03 7.01 13.31
CA ASP A 129 -9.05 8.06 13.43
C ASP A 129 -8.63 9.34 12.72
N LYS A 130 -7.37 9.78 12.89
CA LYS A 130 -6.83 10.98 12.23
C LYS A 130 -6.73 10.79 10.72
N ILE A 131 -6.35 9.61 10.27
CA ILE A 131 -6.27 9.29 8.84
C ILE A 131 -7.68 9.24 8.25
N ALA A 132 -8.63 8.64 8.96
CA ALA A 132 -10.02 8.57 8.53
C ALA A 132 -10.64 9.96 8.40
N GLU A 133 -10.40 10.85 9.35
CA GLU A 133 -10.84 12.25 9.31
C GLU A 133 -10.19 13.00 8.13
N GLN A 134 -8.87 12.90 7.98
CA GLN A 134 -8.10 13.57 6.92
C GLN A 134 -8.60 13.23 5.51
N TYR A 135 -8.97 11.98 5.27
CA TYR A 135 -9.40 11.49 3.97
C TYR A 135 -10.90 11.28 3.85
N ALA A 136 -11.68 11.68 4.86
CA ALA A 136 -13.13 11.47 4.94
C ALA A 136 -13.52 10.01 4.62
N LEU A 137 -12.81 9.06 5.24
CA LEU A 137 -13.04 7.64 4.97
C LEU A 137 -14.43 7.22 5.45
N PRO A 138 -15.17 6.43 4.65
CA PRO A 138 -16.44 5.89 5.09
C PRO A 138 -16.24 4.84 6.19
N GLU A 139 -17.32 4.53 6.90
CA GLU A 139 -17.34 3.39 7.83
C GLU A 139 -16.86 2.11 7.12
N ARG A 140 -16.16 1.24 7.86
CA ARG A 140 -15.62 -0.04 7.36
C ARG A 140 -14.46 0.10 6.37
N VAL A 141 -13.85 1.27 6.27
CA VAL A 141 -12.53 1.47 5.67
C VAL A 141 -11.53 1.77 6.77
N PHE A 142 -10.50 0.95 6.89
CA PHE A 142 -9.54 1.00 7.99
C PHE A 142 -8.10 1.13 7.47
N PRO A 143 -7.35 2.17 7.85
CA PRO A 143 -5.93 2.31 7.54
C PRO A 143 -5.11 1.19 8.18
N MET A 144 -4.58 0.27 7.37
CA MET A 144 -3.84 -0.90 7.85
C MET A 144 -2.35 -0.60 8.01
N VAL A 145 -1.74 0.01 7.00
CA VAL A 145 -0.31 0.31 6.98
C VAL A 145 -0.06 1.52 6.08
N GLN A 146 0.95 2.31 6.42
CA GLN A 146 1.47 3.33 5.52
C GLN A 146 2.80 2.87 4.90
N LEU A 147 3.10 3.40 3.72
CA LEU A 147 4.29 3.07 2.95
C LEU A 147 4.83 4.36 2.35
N THR A 148 6.02 4.78 2.81
CA THR A 148 6.75 5.85 2.13
C THR A 148 7.48 5.30 0.92
N MET A 149 7.58 6.09 -0.16
CA MET A 149 8.26 5.67 -1.38
C MET A 149 8.85 6.85 -2.14
N GLY A 150 10.03 6.64 -2.73
CA GLY A 150 10.74 7.63 -3.53
C GLY A 150 12.10 7.11 -3.97
N TYR A 151 12.84 7.89 -4.77
CA TYR A 151 14.20 7.53 -5.15
C TYR A 151 15.12 7.66 -3.93
N PRO A 152 15.90 6.59 -3.60
CA PRO A 152 16.76 6.60 -2.42
C PRO A 152 17.86 7.66 -2.48
N ASP A 153 18.13 8.29 -1.33
CA ASP A 153 19.33 9.13 -1.08
C ASP A 153 20.20 8.51 0.03
N GLU A 154 20.08 7.23 0.24
CA GLU A 154 20.86 6.43 1.20
C GLU A 154 21.08 5.01 0.68
N ALA A 155 22.13 4.37 1.20
CA ALA A 155 22.42 2.96 0.96
C ALA A 155 22.64 2.25 2.31
N PRO A 156 21.55 1.96 3.07
CA PRO A 156 21.68 1.33 4.37
C PRO A 156 22.31 -0.06 4.23
N PRO A 157 23.11 -0.51 5.22
CA PRO A 157 23.65 -1.87 5.22
C PRO A 157 22.53 -2.92 5.21
N CYS A 158 22.85 -4.10 4.72
CA CYS A 158 21.97 -5.26 4.75
C CYS A 158 21.83 -5.79 6.17
#